data_20f1064485722d15b1ecd8abb07c9db5
#
_entry.id   20f1064485722d15b1ecd8abb07c9db5
#
_cell.length_a   1.000
_cell.length_b   1.000
_cell.length_c   1.000
_cell.angle_alpha   90.00
_cell.angle_beta   90.00
_cell.angle_gamma   90.00
#
_symmetry.space_group_name_H-M   'P 1'
#
loop_
_entity.id
_entity.type
_entity.pdbx_description
1 polymer ?
#
loop_
_entity_poly.entity_id
_entity_poly.type
_entity_poly.pdbx_seq_one_letter_code
_entity_poly.pdbx_strand_id
1 'polypeptide(L)'
;DVLGSRGLGDVYKRQILQVPPMYSAVSVNGQRLYKLARQGIEIEREARPVHIAELTLLEYNENEKTGKLHVTCSKGTYIRTLIEDIAQKCGTVGAMTALRRTVACGFTLADAVSLDTLKAMKENGESFDEILRPVEKLFSMLTAVSVTPAQAQRYLNGGALTISRCRAPKIAMPEGTQVALYEDGEKFLGLARAENGEFKYVKSFSEK
;
A
#
# COMPACT_ATOMS: atom_id res chain seq x y z
N ASP A 1 -29.22 -21.29 8.38
CA ASP A 1 -29.48 -20.04 7.56
C ASP A 1 -28.83 -18.80 8.15
N VAL A 2 -27.57 -18.92 8.58
CA VAL A 2 -26.85 -17.79 9.21
C VAL A 2 -25.84 -17.13 8.27
N LEU A 3 -25.65 -17.66 7.08
CA LEU A 3 -24.70 -17.16 6.08
C LEU A 3 -25.39 -16.75 4.77
N GLY A 4 -26.50 -16.02 4.88
CA GLY A 4 -27.00 -15.30 3.71
C GLY A 4 -25.92 -14.35 3.21
N SER A 5 -25.59 -14.41 1.92
CA SER A 5 -24.53 -13.65 1.23
C SER A 5 -24.57 -12.12 1.43
N ARG A 6 -25.59 -11.59 2.09
CA ARG A 6 -25.75 -10.17 2.46
C ARG A 6 -25.10 -9.78 3.80
N GLY A 7 -24.85 -10.72 4.71
CA GLY A 7 -24.41 -10.38 6.07
C GLY A 7 -22.91 -10.16 6.24
N LEU A 8 -22.06 -10.90 5.55
CA LEU A 8 -20.59 -10.78 5.66
C LEU A 8 -20.04 -9.54 4.93
N GLY A 9 -20.60 -9.18 3.77
CA GLY A 9 -20.13 -8.05 2.98
C GLY A 9 -20.36 -6.69 3.65
N ASP A 10 -21.44 -6.52 4.39
CA ASP A 10 -21.79 -5.22 5.00
C ASP A 10 -21.12 -4.98 6.36
N VAL A 11 -20.68 -6.02 7.06
CA VAL A 11 -20.06 -5.91 8.38
C VAL A 11 -18.62 -5.39 8.28
N TYR A 12 -17.91 -5.64 7.18
CA TYR A 12 -16.49 -5.34 7.05
C TYR A 12 -16.14 -4.20 6.08
N LYS A 13 -17.10 -3.62 5.36
CA LYS A 13 -16.87 -2.41 4.54
C LYS A 13 -16.70 -1.15 5.39
N ARG A 14 -15.84 -1.22 6.43
CA ARG A 14 -15.67 -0.12 7.38
C ARG A 14 -14.25 -0.11 7.95
N GLN A 15 -13.96 0.93 8.69
CA GLN A 15 -12.78 0.98 9.55
C GLN A 15 -12.97 0.02 10.72
N ILE A 16 -12.04 -0.92 10.88
CA ILE A 16 -11.98 -1.85 12.00
C ILE A 16 -10.69 -1.64 12.79
N LEU A 17 -10.70 -2.01 14.06
CA LEU A 17 -9.50 -2.06 14.89
C LEU A 17 -8.92 -3.48 14.81
N GLN A 18 -7.67 -3.59 14.43
CA GLN A 18 -6.97 -4.86 14.31
C GLN A 18 -5.70 -4.86 15.14
N VAL A 19 -5.54 -5.86 16.01
CA VAL A 19 -4.29 -6.09 16.75
C VAL A 19 -3.29 -6.76 15.81
N PRO A 20 -2.12 -6.14 15.55
CA PRO A 20 -1.11 -6.76 14.69
C PRO A 20 -0.65 -8.10 15.25
N PRO A 21 -0.50 -9.16 14.42
CA PRO A 21 0.00 -10.44 14.92
C PRO A 21 1.46 -10.35 15.36
N MET A 22 1.88 -11.20 16.29
CA MET A 22 3.28 -11.27 16.73
C MET A 22 4.25 -11.53 15.58
N TYR A 23 3.86 -12.36 14.62
CA TYR A 23 4.64 -12.57 13.38
C TYR A 23 4.40 -11.45 12.37
N SER A 24 4.80 -10.22 12.75
CA SER A 24 4.71 -9.04 11.91
C SER A 24 6.01 -8.22 11.92
N ALA A 25 6.16 -7.32 10.93
CA ALA A 25 7.28 -6.39 10.85
C ALA A 25 7.09 -5.11 11.70
N VAL A 26 6.01 -5.02 12.47
CA VAL A 26 5.78 -3.92 13.40
C VAL A 26 6.90 -3.87 14.42
N SER A 27 7.35 -2.66 14.76
CA SER A 27 8.38 -2.42 15.77
C SER A 27 7.73 -1.85 17.03
N VAL A 28 8.09 -2.42 18.18
CA VAL A 28 7.71 -1.93 19.51
C VAL A 28 9.00 -1.78 20.30
N ASN A 29 9.23 -0.62 20.89
CA ASN A 29 10.48 -0.31 21.63
C ASN A 29 11.77 -0.62 20.84
N GLY A 30 11.76 -0.33 19.52
CA GLY A 30 12.90 -0.56 18.63
C GLY A 30 13.11 -2.02 18.19
N GLN A 31 12.32 -2.97 18.68
CA GLN A 31 12.41 -4.38 18.30
C GLN A 31 11.25 -4.80 17.40
N ARG A 32 11.53 -5.62 16.39
CA ARG A 32 10.52 -6.18 15.48
C ARG A 32 9.75 -7.30 16.16
N LEU A 33 8.42 -7.29 16.09
CA LEU A 33 7.55 -8.29 16.74
C LEU A 33 7.91 -9.72 16.33
N TYR A 34 8.21 -9.96 15.05
CA TYR A 34 8.57 -11.31 14.59
C TYR A 34 9.86 -11.86 15.22
N LYS A 35 10.80 -10.99 15.67
CA LYS A 35 12.01 -11.42 16.36
C LYS A 35 11.69 -11.87 17.78
N LEU A 36 10.79 -11.15 18.46
CA LEU A 36 10.29 -11.54 19.78
C LEU A 36 9.49 -12.84 19.71
N ALA A 37 8.61 -12.95 18.70
CA ALA A 37 7.81 -14.17 18.49
C ALA A 37 8.68 -15.42 18.29
N ARG A 38 9.82 -15.31 17.57
CA ARG A 38 10.78 -16.43 17.41
C ARG A 38 11.48 -16.82 18.71
N GLN A 39 11.53 -15.93 19.68
CA GLN A 39 12.09 -16.18 21.01
C GLN A 39 11.01 -16.69 22.00
N GLY A 40 9.76 -16.88 21.55
CA GLY A 40 8.66 -17.25 22.40
C GLY A 40 8.14 -16.11 23.29
N ILE A 41 8.60 -14.88 23.05
CA ILE A 41 8.20 -13.71 23.82
C ILE A 41 6.94 -13.11 23.17
N GLU A 42 5.87 -13.03 23.93
CA GLU A 42 4.66 -12.31 23.56
C GLU A 42 4.58 -11.00 24.34
N ILE A 43 4.22 -9.92 23.62
CA ILE A 43 4.04 -8.59 24.21
C ILE A 43 2.66 -8.05 23.84
N GLU A 44 2.13 -7.19 24.69
CA GLU A 44 0.91 -6.45 24.39
C GLU A 44 1.11 -5.54 23.19
N ARG A 45 0.08 -5.47 22.34
CA ARG A 45 0.09 -4.70 21.09
C ARG A 45 -1.17 -3.87 21.00
N GLU A 46 -0.99 -2.61 20.70
CA GLU A 46 -2.09 -1.70 20.47
C GLU A 46 -2.84 -2.06 19.17
N ALA A 47 -4.16 -2.05 19.25
CA ALA A 47 -5.01 -2.18 18.08
C ALA A 47 -4.85 -0.96 17.16
N ARG A 48 -4.79 -1.20 15.85
CA ARG A 48 -4.62 -0.15 14.84
C ARG A 48 -5.81 -0.11 13.90
N PRO A 49 -6.25 1.09 13.51
CA PRO A 49 -7.34 1.20 12.55
C PRO A 49 -6.85 0.74 11.17
N VAL A 50 -7.63 -0.13 10.55
CA VAL A 50 -7.47 -0.55 9.15
C VAL A 50 -8.81 -0.41 8.44
N HIS A 51 -8.77 -0.16 7.14
CA HIS A 51 -9.97 0.03 6.34
C HIS A 51 -10.14 -1.15 5.37
N ILE A 52 -11.31 -1.78 5.44
CA ILE A 52 -11.74 -2.83 4.49
C ILE A 52 -12.73 -2.16 3.53
N ALA A 53 -12.28 -1.94 2.29
CA ALA A 53 -13.10 -1.33 1.26
C ALA A 53 -14.08 -2.35 0.65
N GLU A 54 -13.64 -3.60 0.53
CA GLU A 54 -14.45 -4.69 -0.01
C GLU A 54 -14.07 -6.01 0.65
N LEU A 55 -15.08 -6.83 0.94
CA LEU A 55 -14.94 -8.20 1.41
C LEU A 55 -16.04 -9.05 0.78
N THR A 56 -15.66 -10.00 -0.06
CA THR A 56 -16.60 -10.86 -0.80
C THR A 56 -16.20 -12.32 -0.63
N LEU A 57 -17.16 -13.16 -0.24
CA LEU A 57 -17.00 -14.61 -0.28
C LEU A 57 -17.19 -15.08 -1.72
N LEU A 58 -16.14 -15.57 -2.36
CA LEU A 58 -16.17 -16.05 -3.74
C LEU A 58 -16.67 -17.48 -3.83
N GLU A 59 -16.22 -18.34 -2.92
CA GLU A 59 -16.59 -19.75 -2.87
C GLU A 59 -16.48 -20.28 -1.43
N TYR A 60 -17.28 -21.28 -1.12
CA TYR A 60 -17.20 -22.02 0.12
C TYR A 60 -17.49 -23.51 -0.12
N ASN A 61 -16.59 -24.36 0.33
CA ASN A 61 -16.77 -25.81 0.32
C ASN A 61 -17.16 -26.29 1.72
N GLU A 62 -18.39 -26.71 1.86
CA GLU A 62 -18.95 -27.13 3.14
C GLU A 62 -18.33 -28.42 3.67
N ASN A 63 -17.96 -29.34 2.78
CA ASN A 63 -17.35 -30.62 3.16
C ASN A 63 -15.92 -30.45 3.67
N GLU A 64 -15.14 -29.63 3.01
CA GLU A 64 -13.74 -29.35 3.35
C GLU A 64 -13.59 -28.21 4.37
N LYS A 65 -14.69 -27.49 4.65
CA LYS A 65 -14.69 -26.27 5.48
C LYS A 65 -13.69 -25.22 4.98
N THR A 66 -13.52 -25.12 3.69
CA THR A 66 -12.62 -24.17 3.03
C THR A 66 -13.40 -23.08 2.32
N GLY A 67 -12.87 -21.86 2.30
CA GLY A 67 -13.48 -20.75 1.61
C GLY A 67 -12.44 -19.84 0.95
N LYS A 68 -12.87 -19.11 -0.07
CA LYS A 68 -12.05 -18.13 -0.78
C LYS A 68 -12.69 -16.75 -0.69
N LEU A 69 -11.91 -15.82 -0.20
CA LEU A 69 -12.33 -14.43 -0.02
C LEU A 69 -11.61 -13.51 -1.00
N HIS A 70 -12.33 -12.55 -1.57
CA HIS A 70 -11.75 -11.37 -2.19
C HIS A 70 -11.78 -10.23 -1.18
N VAL A 71 -10.62 -9.56 -1.01
CA VAL A 71 -10.48 -8.48 -0.03
C VAL A 71 -9.78 -7.29 -0.66
N THR A 72 -10.42 -6.12 -0.62
CA THR A 72 -9.78 -4.83 -0.91
C THR A 72 -9.62 -4.07 0.40
N CYS A 73 -8.38 -3.78 0.79
CA CYS A 73 -8.10 -3.19 2.09
C CYS A 73 -6.93 -2.19 2.06
N SER A 74 -6.85 -1.37 3.10
CA SER A 74 -5.75 -0.43 3.30
C SER A 74 -4.41 -1.13 3.59
N LYS A 75 -3.30 -0.42 3.37
CA LYS A 75 -1.99 -0.86 3.83
C LYS A 75 -2.01 -1.13 5.33
N GLY A 76 -1.24 -2.12 5.77
CA GLY A 76 -1.14 -2.50 7.17
C GLY A 76 -2.20 -3.48 7.66
N THR A 77 -3.18 -3.85 6.82
CA THR A 77 -4.15 -4.89 7.13
C THR A 77 -3.49 -6.27 7.11
N TYR A 78 -3.67 -7.05 8.17
CA TYR A 78 -3.21 -8.44 8.27
C TYR A 78 -4.33 -9.39 7.91
N ILE A 79 -4.25 -10.00 6.73
CA ILE A 79 -5.29 -10.91 6.24
C ILE A 79 -5.44 -12.15 7.12
N ARG A 80 -4.36 -12.62 7.76
CA ARG A 80 -4.43 -13.72 8.75
C ARG A 80 -5.37 -13.36 9.90
N THR A 81 -5.15 -12.21 10.52
CA THR A 81 -6.00 -11.72 11.62
C THR A 81 -7.44 -11.48 11.15
N LEU A 82 -7.63 -10.95 9.94
CA LEU A 82 -8.97 -10.78 9.38
C LEU A 82 -9.72 -12.12 9.24
N ILE A 83 -9.05 -13.19 8.84
CA ILE A 83 -9.66 -14.53 8.74
C ILE A 83 -10.00 -15.07 10.12
N GLU A 84 -9.12 -14.90 11.10
CA GLU A 84 -9.37 -15.27 12.51
C GLU A 84 -10.58 -14.51 13.07
N ASP A 85 -10.65 -13.19 12.85
CA ASP A 85 -11.76 -12.34 13.29
C ASP A 85 -13.10 -12.76 12.63
N ILE A 86 -13.10 -13.11 11.34
CA ILE A 86 -14.27 -13.61 10.63
C ILE A 86 -14.73 -14.94 11.24
N ALA A 87 -13.81 -15.89 11.40
CA ALA A 87 -14.13 -17.20 11.95
C ALA A 87 -14.70 -17.10 13.37
N GLN A 88 -14.09 -16.26 14.22
CA GLN A 88 -14.58 -16.01 15.57
C GLN A 88 -16.01 -15.44 15.58
N LYS A 89 -16.31 -14.51 14.67
CA LYS A 89 -17.67 -13.97 14.52
C LYS A 89 -18.69 -15.01 14.04
N CYS A 90 -18.22 -16.01 13.29
CA CYS A 90 -19.03 -17.16 12.89
C CYS A 90 -19.12 -18.25 13.98
N GLY A 91 -18.56 -18.03 15.18
CA GLY A 91 -18.56 -19.00 16.26
C GLY A 91 -17.63 -20.21 16.05
N THR A 92 -16.59 -20.06 15.22
CA THR A 92 -15.65 -21.11 14.86
C THR A 92 -14.20 -20.59 14.87
N VAL A 93 -13.26 -21.40 14.43
CA VAL A 93 -11.86 -21.05 14.24
C VAL A 93 -11.51 -21.10 12.74
N GLY A 94 -10.55 -20.28 12.32
CA GLY A 94 -10.13 -20.25 10.94
C GLY A 94 -8.64 -19.93 10.80
N ALA A 95 -8.03 -20.45 9.76
CA ALA A 95 -6.64 -20.20 9.43
C ALA A 95 -6.48 -19.88 7.93
N MET A 96 -5.53 -19.00 7.63
CA MET A 96 -5.19 -18.69 6.25
C MET A 96 -4.28 -19.78 5.68
N THR A 97 -4.73 -20.48 4.64
CA THR A 97 -3.97 -21.52 3.95
C THR A 97 -3.22 -20.99 2.72
N ALA A 98 -3.75 -19.96 2.07
CA ALA A 98 -3.13 -19.33 0.90
C ALA A 98 -3.43 -17.83 0.88
N LEU A 99 -2.53 -17.07 0.26
CA LEU A 99 -2.72 -15.64 0.02
C LEU A 99 -2.14 -15.27 -1.34
N ARG A 100 -2.95 -14.63 -2.19
CA ARG A 100 -2.51 -14.06 -3.45
C ARG A 100 -2.85 -12.58 -3.50
N ARG A 101 -1.84 -11.73 -3.59
CA ARG A 101 -2.03 -10.30 -3.83
C ARG A 101 -2.22 -10.07 -5.32
N THR A 102 -3.38 -9.55 -5.73
CA THR A 102 -3.73 -9.33 -7.13
C THR A 102 -3.51 -7.90 -7.58
N VAL A 103 -3.53 -6.94 -6.63
CA VAL A 103 -3.27 -5.52 -6.89
C VAL A 103 -2.41 -4.94 -5.77
N ALA A 104 -1.42 -4.14 -6.11
CA ALA A 104 -0.63 -3.37 -5.14
C ALA A 104 -0.11 -2.08 -5.78
N CYS A 105 -0.35 -0.94 -5.14
CA CYS A 105 0.12 0.39 -5.60
C CYS A 105 -0.26 0.71 -7.05
N GLY A 106 -1.44 0.28 -7.50
CA GLY A 106 -1.91 0.49 -8.87
C GLY A 106 -1.42 -0.55 -9.89
N PHE A 107 -0.48 -1.43 -9.51
CA PHE A 107 -0.04 -2.56 -10.36
C PHE A 107 -0.92 -3.78 -10.14
N THR A 108 -1.18 -4.49 -11.22
CA THR A 108 -1.99 -5.71 -11.26
C THR A 108 -1.12 -6.94 -11.52
N LEU A 109 -1.72 -8.13 -11.55
CA LEU A 109 -1.01 -9.36 -11.95
C LEU A 109 -0.52 -9.32 -13.40
N ALA A 110 -1.16 -8.55 -14.27
CA ALA A 110 -0.73 -8.38 -15.66
C ALA A 110 0.59 -7.58 -15.77
N ASP A 111 0.90 -6.75 -14.76
CA ASP A 111 2.15 -6.01 -14.68
C ASP A 111 3.28 -6.79 -14.01
N ALA A 112 2.96 -7.95 -13.44
CA ALA A 112 3.92 -8.74 -12.67
C ALA A 112 4.74 -9.67 -13.57
N VAL A 113 6.03 -9.79 -13.26
CA VAL A 113 6.93 -10.75 -13.89
C VAL A 113 7.32 -11.80 -12.86
N SER A 114 7.31 -13.09 -13.26
CA SER A 114 7.67 -14.17 -12.35
C SER A 114 9.18 -14.20 -12.06
N LEU A 115 9.57 -14.72 -10.90
CA LEU A 115 10.99 -14.90 -10.58
C LEU A 115 11.68 -15.87 -11.56
N ASP A 116 10.97 -16.87 -12.07
CA ASP A 116 11.52 -17.82 -13.02
C ASP A 116 11.77 -17.17 -14.38
N THR A 117 10.87 -16.28 -14.83
CA THR A 117 11.09 -15.46 -16.02
C THR A 117 12.32 -14.58 -15.85
N LEU A 118 12.49 -13.89 -14.69
CA LEU A 118 13.66 -13.05 -14.43
C LEU A 118 14.96 -13.86 -14.40
N LYS A 119 14.94 -15.08 -13.86
CA LYS A 119 16.10 -15.96 -13.88
C LYS A 119 16.48 -16.37 -15.30
N ALA A 120 15.49 -16.79 -16.11
CA ALA A 120 15.72 -17.17 -17.50
C ALA A 120 16.29 -16.00 -18.31
N MET A 121 15.73 -14.79 -18.17
CA MET A 121 16.26 -13.58 -18.83
C MET A 121 17.73 -13.33 -18.45
N LYS A 122 18.04 -13.44 -17.14
CA LYS A 122 19.42 -13.27 -16.66
C LYS A 122 20.37 -14.32 -17.24
N GLU A 123 19.97 -15.59 -17.28
CA GLU A 123 20.75 -16.70 -17.82
C GLU A 123 20.99 -16.54 -19.33
N ASN A 124 20.00 -16.01 -20.06
CA ASN A 124 20.09 -15.70 -21.48
C ASN A 124 20.84 -14.40 -21.80
N GLY A 125 21.22 -13.60 -20.79
CA GLY A 125 21.85 -12.29 -21.01
C GLY A 125 20.92 -11.22 -21.58
N GLU A 126 19.60 -11.39 -21.41
CA GLU A 126 18.58 -10.43 -21.85
C GLU A 126 18.56 -9.18 -20.96
N SER A 127 18.25 -8.01 -21.55
CA SER A 127 18.05 -6.76 -20.79
C SER A 127 16.73 -6.80 -20.00
N PHE A 128 16.74 -6.16 -18.82
CA PHE A 128 15.52 -5.94 -18.04
C PHE A 128 14.80 -4.63 -18.38
N ASP A 129 15.31 -3.82 -19.30
CA ASP A 129 14.81 -2.46 -19.59
C ASP A 129 13.31 -2.45 -19.95
N GLU A 130 12.85 -3.45 -20.70
CA GLU A 130 11.44 -3.56 -21.10
C GLU A 130 10.47 -3.87 -19.95
N ILE A 131 10.98 -4.53 -18.90
CA ILE A 131 10.18 -4.92 -17.74
C ILE A 131 10.31 -3.95 -16.56
N LEU A 132 11.35 -3.14 -16.53
CA LEU A 132 11.51 -2.08 -15.54
C LEU A 132 10.41 -1.03 -15.72
N ARG A 133 9.85 -0.61 -14.61
CA ARG A 133 8.83 0.44 -14.58
C ARG A 133 9.43 1.71 -13.98
N PRO A 134 9.22 2.87 -14.60
CA PRO A 134 9.64 4.14 -14.03
C PRO A 134 9.04 4.36 -12.65
N VAL A 135 9.82 4.93 -11.73
CA VAL A 135 9.42 5.13 -10.33
C VAL A 135 8.17 6.01 -10.22
N GLU A 136 8.00 6.98 -11.11
CA GLU A 136 6.83 7.86 -11.15
C GLU A 136 5.51 7.11 -11.35
N LYS A 137 5.51 5.92 -11.98
CA LYS A 137 4.29 5.10 -12.10
C LYS A 137 3.68 4.71 -10.77
N LEU A 138 4.49 4.58 -9.72
CA LEU A 138 4.00 4.33 -8.35
C LEU A 138 3.14 5.48 -7.82
N PHE A 139 3.27 6.67 -8.39
CA PHE A 139 2.66 7.91 -7.92
C PHE A 139 1.68 8.49 -8.94
N SER A 140 1.30 7.73 -9.96
CA SER A 140 0.37 8.16 -11.01
C SER A 140 -1.01 8.60 -10.50
N MET A 141 -1.39 8.18 -9.29
CA MET A 141 -2.64 8.60 -8.64
C MET A 141 -2.53 9.98 -7.96
N LEU A 142 -1.32 10.52 -7.80
CA LEU A 142 -1.11 11.83 -7.21
C LEU A 142 -1.26 12.92 -8.25
N THR A 143 -1.69 14.09 -7.80
CA THR A 143 -1.73 15.28 -8.64
C THR A 143 -0.32 15.65 -9.10
N ALA A 144 -0.10 15.73 -10.41
CA ALA A 144 1.15 16.19 -11.00
C ALA A 144 1.22 17.73 -10.93
N VAL A 145 2.35 18.23 -10.49
CA VAL A 145 2.68 19.67 -10.44
C VAL A 145 3.98 19.92 -11.19
N SER A 146 3.93 20.80 -12.19
CA SER A 146 5.12 21.21 -12.93
C SER A 146 5.79 22.39 -12.26
N VAL A 147 7.12 22.35 -12.19
CA VAL A 147 7.97 23.39 -11.62
C VAL A 147 9.06 23.78 -12.61
N THR A 148 9.55 25.02 -12.49
CA THR A 148 10.68 25.49 -13.32
C THR A 148 12.00 24.87 -12.87
N PRO A 149 13.08 24.87 -13.69
CA PRO A 149 14.40 24.37 -13.29
C PRO A 149 14.94 25.01 -12.01
N ALA A 150 14.73 26.32 -11.82
CA ALA A 150 15.14 27.02 -10.59
C ALA A 150 14.36 26.52 -9.34
N GLN A 151 13.06 26.26 -9.51
CA GLN A 151 12.23 25.66 -8.44
C GLN A 151 12.63 24.20 -8.18
N ALA A 152 12.92 23.43 -9.22
CA ALA A 152 13.41 22.05 -9.11
C ALA A 152 14.69 21.98 -8.29
N GLN A 153 15.68 22.84 -8.61
CA GLN A 153 16.93 22.93 -7.85
C GLN A 153 16.69 23.28 -6.37
N ARG A 154 15.80 24.25 -6.10
CA ARG A 154 15.41 24.60 -4.72
C ARG A 154 14.81 23.42 -3.98
N TYR A 155 13.87 22.71 -4.63
CA TYR A 155 13.22 21.54 -4.05
C TYR A 155 14.22 20.41 -3.76
N LEU A 156 15.12 20.11 -4.68
CA LEU A 156 16.14 19.06 -4.53
C LEU A 156 17.12 19.36 -3.37
N ASN A 157 17.30 20.63 -3.06
CA ASN A 157 18.05 21.08 -1.88
C ASN A 157 17.21 21.14 -0.59
N GLY A 158 15.98 20.60 -0.60
CA GLY A 158 15.07 20.57 0.56
C GLY A 158 14.27 21.85 0.79
N GLY A 159 14.35 22.83 -0.12
CA GLY A 159 13.63 24.10 -0.01
C GLY A 159 12.14 23.94 -0.35
N ALA A 160 11.28 24.65 0.37
CA ALA A 160 9.84 24.71 0.08
C ALA A 160 9.55 25.56 -1.15
N LEU A 161 8.46 25.24 -1.87
CA LEU A 161 7.99 25.95 -3.05
C LEU A 161 6.63 26.57 -2.81
N THR A 162 6.47 27.87 -3.06
CA THR A 162 5.18 28.56 -2.95
C THR A 162 4.21 28.01 -4.01
N ILE A 163 3.06 27.47 -3.58
CA ILE A 163 2.08 26.80 -4.45
C ILE A 163 1.62 27.70 -5.59
N SER A 164 1.31 28.97 -5.30
CA SER A 164 0.84 29.95 -6.28
C SER A 164 1.86 30.29 -7.40
N ARG A 165 3.13 29.94 -7.20
CA ARG A 165 4.22 30.13 -8.18
C ARG A 165 4.53 28.88 -8.97
N CYS A 166 3.94 27.73 -8.63
CA CYS A 166 4.09 26.47 -9.38
C CYS A 166 2.98 26.35 -10.43
N ARG A 167 3.25 25.62 -11.51
CA ARG A 167 2.22 25.28 -12.50
C ARG A 167 1.40 24.08 -11.97
N ALA A 168 0.62 24.33 -10.93
CA ALA A 168 -0.32 23.36 -10.36
C ALA A 168 -1.66 23.44 -11.11
N PRO A 169 -2.40 22.31 -11.20
CA PRO A 169 -3.80 22.36 -11.62
C PRO A 169 -4.58 23.34 -10.74
N LYS A 170 -5.56 24.03 -11.34
CA LYS A 170 -6.46 24.98 -10.62
C LYS A 170 -7.45 24.22 -9.68
N ILE A 171 -6.94 23.29 -8.90
CA ILE A 171 -7.70 22.48 -7.94
C ILE A 171 -7.28 22.95 -6.55
N ALA A 172 -8.23 23.05 -5.64
CA ALA A 172 -7.92 23.28 -4.22
C ALA A 172 -6.96 22.19 -3.72
N MET A 173 -5.87 22.62 -3.09
CA MET A 173 -4.88 21.74 -2.48
C MET A 173 -5.06 21.82 -0.95
N PRO A 174 -5.91 20.94 -0.35
CA PRO A 174 -6.07 20.90 1.10
C PRO A 174 -4.73 20.66 1.81
N GLU A 175 -4.63 21.11 3.06
CA GLU A 175 -3.50 20.79 3.91
C GLU A 175 -3.23 19.29 3.96
N GLY A 176 -1.96 18.92 3.87
CA GLY A 176 -1.53 17.52 3.87
C GLY A 176 -1.62 16.82 2.51
N THR A 177 -2.16 17.46 1.46
CA THR A 177 -2.23 16.86 0.12
C THR A 177 -0.84 16.54 -0.40
N GLN A 178 -0.59 15.27 -0.76
CA GLN A 178 0.62 14.87 -1.46
C GLN A 178 0.50 15.07 -2.96
N VAL A 179 1.58 15.56 -3.56
CA VAL A 179 1.69 15.80 -5.01
C VAL A 179 2.98 15.20 -5.56
N ALA A 180 2.98 14.92 -6.87
CA ALA A 180 4.15 14.50 -7.62
C ALA A 180 4.72 15.73 -8.37
N LEU A 181 6.00 16.06 -8.16
CA LEU A 181 6.67 17.20 -8.77
C LEU A 181 7.43 16.77 -10.03
N TYR A 182 7.29 17.57 -11.08
CA TYR A 182 7.97 17.38 -12.36
C TYR A 182 8.65 18.68 -12.80
N GLU A 183 9.91 18.60 -13.21
CA GLU A 183 10.61 19.71 -13.87
C GLU A 183 10.08 19.86 -15.30
N ASP A 184 9.60 21.05 -15.62
CA ASP A 184 8.96 21.40 -16.89
C ASP A 184 7.86 20.44 -17.38
N GLY A 185 7.28 19.65 -16.46
CA GLY A 185 6.22 18.68 -16.72
C GLY A 185 6.68 17.30 -17.20
N GLU A 186 7.97 17.09 -17.39
CA GLU A 186 8.54 15.87 -17.98
C GLU A 186 9.35 15.05 -16.98
N LYS A 187 10.33 15.67 -16.33
CA LYS A 187 11.26 14.96 -15.45
C LYS A 187 10.71 14.84 -14.04
N PHE A 188 10.42 13.63 -13.60
CA PHE A 188 9.98 13.36 -12.23
C PHE A 188 11.09 13.69 -11.23
N LEU A 189 10.77 14.52 -10.25
CA LEU A 189 11.68 14.94 -9.19
C LEU A 189 11.43 14.19 -7.88
N GLY A 190 10.15 14.02 -7.54
CA GLY A 190 9.80 13.41 -6.27
C GLY A 190 8.44 13.86 -5.74
N LEU A 191 8.26 13.75 -4.44
CA LEU A 191 7.01 13.99 -3.73
C LEU A 191 7.11 15.21 -2.83
N ALA A 192 6.06 16.03 -2.85
CA ALA A 192 5.90 17.12 -1.92
C ALA A 192 4.53 17.05 -1.23
N ARG A 193 4.38 17.81 -0.15
CA ARG A 193 3.12 17.94 0.58
C ARG A 193 2.73 19.40 0.69
N ALA A 194 1.45 19.69 0.45
CA ALA A 194 0.90 21.03 0.63
C ALA A 194 0.76 21.33 2.13
N GLU A 195 1.45 22.35 2.60
CA GLU A 195 1.42 22.83 3.98
C GLU A 195 1.59 24.34 4.01
N ASN A 196 0.66 25.06 4.62
CA ASN A 196 0.72 26.54 4.79
C ASN A 196 0.96 27.30 3.46
N GLY A 197 0.32 26.89 2.36
CA GLY A 197 0.46 27.53 1.06
C GLY A 197 1.78 27.23 0.32
N GLU A 198 2.56 26.27 0.82
CA GLU A 198 3.81 25.82 0.23
C GLU A 198 3.80 24.30 -0.01
N PHE A 199 4.56 23.86 -1.02
CA PHE A 199 4.94 22.45 -1.18
C PHE A 199 6.20 22.17 -0.37
N LYS A 200 6.07 21.42 0.71
CA LYS A 200 7.18 20.95 1.54
C LYS A 200 7.75 19.65 0.96
N TYR A 201 9.07 19.53 1.02
CA TYR A 201 9.79 18.34 0.62
C TYR A 201 9.33 17.08 1.38
N VAL A 202 9.09 16.00 0.68
CA VAL A 202 8.80 14.68 1.25
C VAL A 202 9.89 13.69 0.87
N LYS A 203 10.13 13.51 -0.43
CA LYS A 203 11.13 12.56 -0.95
C LYS A 203 11.51 12.90 -2.38
N SER A 204 12.81 12.94 -2.70
CA SER A 204 13.29 13.00 -4.08
C SER A 204 13.66 11.61 -4.60
N PHE A 205 13.51 11.43 -5.92
CA PHE A 205 13.88 10.23 -6.66
C PHE A 205 14.80 10.55 -7.85
N SER A 206 15.17 11.82 -8.05
CA SER A 206 16.14 12.18 -9.06
C SER A 206 17.53 11.73 -8.60
N GLU A 207 18.29 11.11 -9.47
CA GLU A 207 19.70 10.86 -9.26
C GLU A 207 20.44 12.20 -9.15
N LYS A 208 21.38 12.28 -8.20
CA LYS A 208 22.22 13.47 -8.02
C LYS A 208 23.27 13.54 -9.08
#